data_33a60460dc478d9f9c43dc108e0dc40f
#
_entry.id   33a60460dc478d9f9c43dc108e0dc40f
#
_cell.length_a   1.000
_cell.length_b   1.000
_cell.length_c   1.000
_cell.angle_alpha   90.00
_cell.angle_beta   90.00
_cell.angle_gamma   90.00
#
_symmetry.space_group_name_H-M   'P 1'
#
loop_
_entity.id
_entity.type
_entity.pdbx_description
1 polymer ?
#
loop_
_entity_poly.entity_id
_entity_poly.type
_entity_poly.pdbx_seq_one_letter_code
_entity_poly.pdbx_strand_id
1 'polypeptide(L)'
;MEREETRTLAGIIRRRRTRKPAQFSKEPPPKELMRELIEIARHAPNHHRTEPARFYLLNQETIREVGKLFGEVVRGDGKNPALIEKGNRKTSEWGNAPGLVIVTCSTDPTSELIRKNPAVVDEDYATCSCICQNLLLLLEAEGIACKWSTGPVWEHANFANTIKMREPENERVVGLLFYGYSTQDLSSRPLTPIDEHLVEKF
;
A
#
# COMPACT_ATOMS: atom_id res chain seq x y z
N MET A 1 -22.31 -9.10 -25.76
CA MET A 1 -20.89 -9.40 -26.08
C MET A 1 -20.02 -8.53 -25.19
N GLU A 2 -19.22 -9.12 -24.30
CA GLU A 2 -18.34 -8.37 -23.37
C GLU A 2 -17.23 -7.70 -24.18
N ARG A 3 -16.95 -6.42 -23.88
CA ARG A 3 -15.88 -5.67 -24.54
C ARG A 3 -14.51 -6.23 -24.16
N GLU A 4 -13.52 -6.12 -25.04
CA GLU A 4 -12.15 -6.62 -24.83
C GLU A 4 -11.50 -5.98 -23.61
N GLU A 5 -11.66 -4.66 -23.42
CA GLU A 5 -11.16 -3.93 -22.26
C GLU A 5 -11.73 -4.47 -20.95
N THR A 6 -13.04 -4.79 -20.93
CA THR A 6 -13.69 -5.37 -19.74
C THR A 6 -13.09 -6.73 -19.40
N ARG A 7 -12.84 -7.59 -20.41
CA ARG A 7 -12.21 -8.92 -20.21
C ARG A 7 -10.78 -8.78 -19.67
N THR A 8 -10.00 -7.88 -20.24
CA THR A 8 -8.62 -7.63 -19.83
C THR A 8 -8.58 -7.17 -18.37
N LEU A 9 -9.35 -6.14 -18.02
CA LEU A 9 -9.42 -5.62 -16.66
C LEU A 9 -9.93 -6.66 -15.66
N ALA A 10 -11.00 -7.39 -16.01
CA ALA A 10 -11.53 -8.47 -15.18
C ALA A 10 -10.48 -9.57 -14.93
N GLY A 11 -9.70 -9.90 -15.95
CA GLY A 11 -8.58 -10.84 -15.84
C GLY A 11 -7.55 -10.38 -14.82
N ILE A 12 -7.12 -9.11 -14.87
CA ILE A 12 -6.17 -8.52 -13.93
C ILE A 12 -6.74 -8.55 -12.50
N ILE A 13 -7.99 -8.09 -12.31
CA ILE A 13 -8.65 -8.06 -11.00
C ILE A 13 -8.73 -9.47 -10.40
N ARG A 14 -9.12 -10.47 -11.21
CA ARG A 14 -9.32 -11.85 -10.75
C ARG A 14 -8.01 -12.54 -10.40
N ARG A 15 -6.89 -12.28 -11.10
CA ARG A 15 -5.61 -12.94 -10.83
C ARG A 15 -4.75 -12.23 -9.78
N ARG A 16 -4.96 -10.91 -9.55
CA ARG A 16 -4.17 -10.18 -8.55
C ARG A 16 -4.28 -10.84 -7.17
N ARG A 17 -3.13 -11.18 -6.59
CA ARG A 17 -3.02 -11.77 -5.26
C ARG A 17 -1.97 -11.05 -4.43
N THR A 18 -2.16 -11.08 -3.10
CA THR A 18 -1.15 -10.61 -2.15
C THR A 18 -0.01 -11.62 -2.06
N ARG A 19 1.20 -11.19 -2.41
CA ARG A 19 2.43 -11.98 -2.23
C ARG A 19 3.31 -11.32 -1.19
N LYS A 20 3.85 -12.12 -0.25
CA LYS A 20 4.67 -11.60 0.85
C LYS A 20 6.06 -11.17 0.35
N PRO A 21 6.73 -10.18 0.97
CA PRO A 21 8.09 -9.76 0.58
C PRO A 21 9.10 -10.90 0.52
N ALA A 22 8.98 -11.91 1.39
CA ALA A 22 9.83 -13.11 1.37
C ALA A 22 9.70 -13.97 0.10
N GLN A 23 8.67 -13.71 -0.73
CA GLN A 23 8.41 -14.42 -1.99
C GLN A 23 8.92 -13.63 -3.21
N PHE A 24 9.49 -12.45 -3.00
CA PHE A 24 10.01 -11.61 -4.09
C PHE A 24 11.45 -12.01 -4.44
N SER A 25 11.80 -11.86 -5.72
CA SER A 25 13.19 -11.90 -6.16
C SER A 25 13.96 -10.72 -5.57
N LYS A 26 15.29 -10.77 -5.61
CA LYS A 26 16.13 -9.67 -5.08
C LYS A 26 16.19 -8.47 -6.02
N GLU A 27 15.87 -8.65 -7.28
CA GLU A 27 15.95 -7.61 -8.29
C GLU A 27 14.71 -6.69 -8.18
N PRO A 28 14.92 -5.38 -7.98
CA PRO A 28 13.81 -4.43 -7.93
C PRO A 28 13.31 -4.11 -9.34
N PRO A 29 12.01 -3.87 -9.51
CA PRO A 29 11.48 -3.25 -10.72
C PRO A 29 12.14 -1.87 -10.99
N PRO A 30 12.28 -1.45 -12.27
CA PRO A 30 12.85 -0.16 -12.62
C PRO A 30 12.15 1.00 -11.93
N LYS A 31 12.92 1.94 -11.42
CA LYS A 31 12.37 3.11 -10.71
C LYS A 31 11.50 3.97 -11.62
N GLU A 32 11.87 4.10 -12.86
CA GLU A 32 11.16 4.88 -13.88
C GLU A 32 9.78 4.28 -14.14
N LEU A 33 9.67 2.95 -14.28
CA LEU A 33 8.40 2.24 -14.38
C LEU A 33 7.52 2.51 -13.14
N MET A 34 8.09 2.42 -11.94
CA MET A 34 7.32 2.71 -10.71
C MET A 34 6.78 4.13 -10.68
N ARG A 35 7.53 5.12 -11.16
CA ARG A 35 7.06 6.51 -11.26
C ARG A 35 5.91 6.65 -12.24
N GLU A 36 6.00 6.00 -13.39
CA GLU A 36 4.94 5.98 -14.40
C GLU A 36 3.66 5.34 -13.86
N LEU A 37 3.77 4.18 -13.22
CA LEU A 37 2.62 3.49 -12.63
C LEU A 37 1.97 4.31 -11.51
N ILE A 38 2.75 5.01 -10.69
CA ILE A 38 2.23 5.93 -9.67
C ILE A 38 1.47 7.08 -10.35
N GLU A 39 2.01 7.67 -11.41
CA GLU A 39 1.35 8.78 -12.13
C GLU A 39 0.01 8.33 -12.71
N ILE A 40 -0.05 7.15 -13.33
CA ILE A 40 -1.30 6.58 -13.83
C ILE A 40 -2.29 6.29 -12.67
N ALA A 41 -1.80 5.74 -11.56
CA ALA A 41 -2.64 5.39 -10.41
C ALA A 41 -3.36 6.61 -9.80
N ARG A 42 -2.78 7.81 -9.91
CA ARG A 42 -3.36 9.07 -9.39
C ARG A 42 -4.68 9.45 -10.07
N HIS A 43 -5.02 8.86 -11.22
CA HIS A 43 -6.33 9.06 -11.88
C HIS A 43 -7.47 8.32 -11.15
N ALA A 44 -7.50 8.41 -9.84
CA ALA A 44 -8.61 7.97 -9.00
C ALA A 44 -9.64 9.09 -8.82
N PRO A 45 -10.91 8.77 -8.52
CA PRO A 45 -11.89 9.79 -8.16
C PRO A 45 -11.39 10.62 -6.99
N ASN A 46 -11.40 11.95 -7.15
CA ASN A 46 -10.98 12.88 -6.11
C ASN A 46 -12.01 14.02 -5.99
N HIS A 47 -12.81 13.98 -4.93
CA HIS A 47 -13.75 15.01 -4.63
C HIS A 47 -13.01 16.31 -4.27
N HIS A 48 -13.52 17.45 -4.69
CA HIS A 48 -12.92 18.78 -4.51
C HIS A 48 -11.51 18.97 -5.12
N ARG A 49 -10.94 17.98 -5.83
CA ARG A 49 -9.60 18.03 -6.44
C ARG A 49 -8.50 18.42 -5.45
N THR A 50 -8.57 17.87 -4.26
CA THR A 50 -7.62 18.14 -3.16
C THR A 50 -6.24 17.55 -3.41
N GLU A 51 -6.13 16.51 -4.26
CA GLU A 51 -4.91 15.75 -4.54
C GLU A 51 -4.14 15.36 -3.26
N PRO A 52 -4.80 14.61 -2.34
CA PRO A 52 -4.29 14.41 -0.99
C PRO A 52 -3.14 13.40 -0.91
N ALA A 53 -2.92 12.59 -1.97
CA ALA A 53 -1.94 11.52 -1.93
C ALA A 53 -0.49 12.05 -1.93
N ARG A 54 0.35 11.49 -1.05
CA ARG A 54 1.80 11.63 -1.08
C ARG A 54 2.41 10.24 -1.24
N PHE A 55 3.53 10.16 -1.97
CA PHE A 55 4.21 8.90 -2.30
C PHE A 55 5.66 8.95 -1.87
N TYR A 56 6.05 7.98 -1.07
CA TYR A 56 7.43 7.79 -0.61
C TYR A 56 7.98 6.53 -1.25
N LEU A 57 8.64 6.69 -2.40
CA LEU A 57 9.32 5.61 -3.11
C LEU A 57 10.71 5.43 -2.49
N LEU A 58 10.87 4.35 -1.71
CA LEU A 58 12.02 4.18 -0.85
C LEU A 58 13.19 3.48 -1.57
N ASN A 59 14.41 3.90 -1.24
CA ASN A 59 15.61 3.16 -1.59
C ASN A 59 15.85 1.98 -0.63
N GLN A 60 16.75 1.09 -0.98
CA GLN A 60 17.01 -0.13 -0.20
C GLN A 60 17.51 0.14 1.23
N GLU A 61 18.25 1.20 1.44
CA GLU A 61 18.72 1.59 2.78
C GLU A 61 17.54 1.97 3.68
N THR A 62 16.65 2.83 3.20
CA THR A 62 15.45 3.24 3.93
C THR A 62 14.49 2.06 4.16
N ILE A 63 14.37 1.14 3.19
CA ILE A 63 13.57 -0.09 3.36
C ILE A 63 14.11 -0.94 4.52
N ARG A 64 15.43 -1.06 4.65
CA ARG A 64 16.06 -1.78 5.79
C ARG A 64 15.73 -1.11 7.12
N GLU A 65 15.80 0.22 7.18
CA GLU A 65 15.47 0.95 8.41
C GLU A 65 13.98 0.76 8.78
N VAL A 66 13.04 0.85 7.82
CA VAL A 66 11.62 0.55 8.05
C VAL A 66 11.44 -0.88 8.56
N GLY A 67 12.18 -1.84 8.01
CA GLY A 67 12.20 -3.23 8.49
C GLY A 67 12.66 -3.34 9.95
N LYS A 68 13.71 -2.60 10.36
CA LYS A 68 14.18 -2.55 11.75
C LYS A 68 13.12 -1.99 12.68
N LEU A 69 12.52 -0.85 12.33
CA LEU A 69 11.44 -0.25 13.13
C LEU A 69 10.27 -1.22 13.33
N PHE A 70 9.87 -1.92 12.26
CA PHE A 70 8.81 -2.90 12.38
C PHE A 70 9.19 -4.08 13.28
N GLY A 71 10.43 -4.55 13.18
CA GLY A 71 10.94 -5.57 14.09
C GLY A 71 10.94 -5.12 15.55
N GLU A 72 11.27 -3.86 15.84
CA GLU A 72 11.22 -3.26 17.18
C GLU A 72 9.80 -3.22 17.71
N VAL A 73 8.85 -2.72 16.93
CA VAL A 73 7.43 -2.71 17.30
C VAL A 73 6.92 -4.12 17.64
N VAL A 74 7.30 -5.12 16.82
CA VAL A 74 6.87 -6.52 17.05
C VAL A 74 7.54 -7.13 18.28
N ARG A 75 8.80 -6.80 18.61
CA ARG A 75 9.50 -7.26 19.80
C ARG A 75 8.91 -6.69 21.09
N GLY A 76 8.31 -5.48 21.02
CA GLY A 76 7.79 -4.78 22.17
C GLY A 76 8.87 -4.52 23.23
N ASP A 77 8.60 -4.87 24.48
CA ASP A 77 9.53 -4.68 25.61
C ASP A 77 10.72 -5.66 25.63
N GLY A 78 10.82 -6.54 24.65
CA GLY A 78 11.92 -7.49 24.49
C GLY A 78 11.97 -8.63 25.54
N LYS A 79 10.90 -8.86 26.29
CA LYS A 79 10.88 -9.90 27.35
C LYS A 79 10.33 -11.24 26.86
N ASN A 80 9.50 -11.24 25.81
CA ASN A 80 8.89 -12.45 25.28
C ASN A 80 9.74 -13.05 24.16
N PRO A 81 10.35 -14.27 24.35
CA PRO A 81 11.21 -14.90 23.34
C PRO A 81 10.50 -15.12 21.99
N ALA A 82 9.21 -15.46 21.99
CA ALA A 82 8.45 -15.66 20.75
C ALA A 82 8.25 -14.34 19.98
N LEU A 83 8.06 -13.21 20.67
CA LEU A 83 7.97 -11.90 20.05
C LEU A 83 9.34 -11.42 19.55
N ILE A 84 10.42 -11.74 20.26
CA ILE A 84 11.79 -11.44 19.80
C ILE A 84 12.06 -12.15 18.47
N GLU A 85 11.82 -13.47 18.42
CA GLU A 85 12.00 -14.26 17.20
C GLU A 85 11.12 -13.74 16.06
N LYS A 86 9.85 -13.48 16.32
CA LYS A 86 8.91 -12.90 15.35
C LYS A 86 9.39 -11.55 14.86
N GLY A 87 9.89 -10.67 15.73
CA GLY A 87 10.44 -9.36 15.38
C GLY A 87 11.67 -9.46 14.50
N ASN A 88 12.61 -10.37 14.83
CA ASN A 88 13.79 -10.60 14.00
C ASN A 88 13.42 -11.09 12.58
N ARG A 89 12.47 -12.02 12.49
CA ARG A 89 11.93 -12.44 11.18
C ARG A 89 11.28 -11.30 10.42
N LYS A 90 10.52 -10.43 11.10
CA LYS A 90 9.88 -9.27 10.46
C LYS A 90 10.87 -8.21 10.01
N THR A 91 11.93 -7.96 10.78
CA THR A 91 13.06 -7.11 10.35
C THR A 91 13.62 -7.60 9.02
N SER A 92 13.92 -8.89 8.90
CA SER A 92 14.49 -9.47 7.68
C SER A 92 13.49 -9.50 6.53
N GLU A 93 12.22 -9.91 6.77
CA GLU A 93 11.18 -9.99 5.75
C GLU A 93 10.94 -8.64 5.08
N TRP A 94 10.84 -7.57 5.87
CA TRP A 94 10.54 -6.24 5.36
C TRP A 94 11.80 -5.53 4.84
N GLY A 95 12.91 -5.63 5.59
CA GLY A 95 14.16 -4.96 5.24
C GLY A 95 14.83 -5.50 3.97
N ASN A 96 14.53 -6.75 3.59
CA ASN A 96 15.05 -7.37 2.36
C ASN A 96 14.07 -7.25 1.17
N ALA A 97 12.93 -6.57 1.32
CA ALA A 97 12.03 -6.34 0.20
C ALA A 97 12.74 -5.53 -0.90
N PRO A 98 12.63 -5.91 -2.18
CA PRO A 98 13.30 -5.21 -3.28
C PRO A 98 12.70 -3.84 -3.55
N GLY A 99 11.43 -3.62 -3.20
CA GLY A 99 10.74 -2.35 -3.38
C GLY A 99 9.69 -2.09 -2.32
N LEU A 100 9.54 -0.82 -1.98
CA LEU A 100 8.50 -0.32 -1.07
C LEU A 100 8.11 1.10 -1.47
N VAL A 101 6.83 1.32 -1.68
CA VAL A 101 6.23 2.65 -1.74
C VAL A 101 5.25 2.81 -0.59
N ILE A 102 5.35 3.93 0.12
CA ILE A 102 4.40 4.29 1.17
C ILE A 102 3.47 5.35 0.61
N VAL A 103 2.18 5.15 0.78
CA VAL A 103 1.14 6.11 0.39
C VAL A 103 0.56 6.71 1.65
N THR A 104 0.57 8.03 1.72
CA THR A 104 -0.07 8.81 2.78
C THR A 104 -1.17 9.68 2.21
N CYS A 105 -2.13 10.03 3.05
CA CYS A 105 -3.15 11.03 2.78
C CYS A 105 -2.81 12.28 3.58
N SER A 106 -2.51 13.38 2.88
CA SER A 106 -2.21 14.68 3.48
C SER A 106 -3.48 15.53 3.48
N THR A 107 -3.97 15.85 4.66
CA THR A 107 -5.14 16.72 4.86
C THR A 107 -4.83 17.76 5.90
N ASP A 108 -4.99 19.05 5.55
CA ASP A 108 -4.85 20.15 6.50
C ASP A 108 -6.19 20.39 7.23
N PRO A 109 -6.31 20.00 8.51
CA PRO A 109 -7.54 20.18 9.28
C PRO A 109 -7.89 21.65 9.52
N THR A 110 -6.96 22.57 9.29
CA THR A 110 -7.18 24.02 9.45
C THR A 110 -7.66 24.70 8.17
N SER A 111 -7.66 23.98 7.04
CA SER A 111 -8.13 24.52 5.76
C SER A 111 -9.61 24.93 5.82
N GLU A 112 -9.97 25.97 5.08
CA GLU A 112 -11.36 26.44 5.01
C GLU A 112 -12.30 25.35 4.48
N LEU A 113 -11.85 24.55 3.53
CA LEU A 113 -12.60 23.45 2.95
C LEU A 113 -12.99 22.42 4.02
N ILE A 114 -12.03 21.93 4.80
CA ILE A 114 -12.27 20.90 5.84
C ILE A 114 -13.09 21.46 6.98
N ARG A 115 -12.87 22.71 7.39
CA ARG A 115 -13.70 23.35 8.42
C ARG A 115 -15.18 23.48 8.01
N LYS A 116 -15.45 23.74 6.72
CA LYS A 116 -16.82 23.78 6.17
C LYS A 116 -17.39 22.40 5.89
N ASN A 117 -16.55 21.43 5.56
CA ASN A 117 -16.91 20.10 5.07
C ASN A 117 -16.00 19.03 5.70
N PRO A 118 -16.19 18.67 6.97
CA PRO A 118 -15.31 17.69 7.66
C PRO A 118 -15.26 16.31 7.00
N ALA A 119 -16.30 15.94 6.22
CA ALA A 119 -16.33 14.67 5.48
C ALA A 119 -15.20 14.54 4.45
N VAL A 120 -14.62 15.65 3.99
CA VAL A 120 -13.50 15.67 3.04
C VAL A 120 -12.29 14.86 3.56
N VAL A 121 -12.07 14.78 4.86
CA VAL A 121 -10.99 13.98 5.46
C VAL A 121 -11.14 12.50 5.10
N ASP A 122 -12.35 11.95 5.19
CA ASP A 122 -12.62 10.55 4.85
C ASP A 122 -12.69 10.35 3.34
N GLU A 123 -13.21 11.31 2.58
CA GLU A 123 -13.23 11.29 1.11
C GLU A 123 -11.82 11.31 0.53
N ASP A 124 -10.92 12.11 1.08
CA ASP A 124 -9.51 12.15 0.71
C ASP A 124 -8.81 10.83 1.02
N TYR A 125 -9.08 10.24 2.18
CA TYR A 125 -8.56 8.92 2.53
C TYR A 125 -9.09 7.82 1.59
N ALA A 126 -10.37 7.88 1.21
CA ALA A 126 -10.96 6.97 0.22
C ALA A 126 -10.32 7.14 -1.15
N THR A 127 -10.07 8.39 -1.60
CA THR A 127 -9.31 8.70 -2.82
C THR A 127 -7.94 8.02 -2.80
N CYS A 128 -7.18 8.18 -1.71
CA CYS A 128 -5.86 7.54 -1.56
C CYS A 128 -5.95 6.01 -1.57
N SER A 129 -7.03 5.43 -1.01
CA SER A 129 -7.28 3.99 -1.05
C SER A 129 -7.57 3.50 -2.48
N CYS A 130 -8.32 4.27 -3.26
CA CYS A 130 -8.55 4.00 -4.69
C CYS A 130 -7.25 4.08 -5.50
N ILE A 131 -6.39 5.05 -5.20
CA ILE A 131 -5.04 5.16 -5.80
C ILE A 131 -4.20 3.92 -5.48
N CYS A 132 -4.20 3.45 -4.22
CA CYS A 132 -3.53 2.21 -3.85
C CYS A 132 -4.06 1.02 -4.66
N GLN A 133 -5.38 0.89 -4.82
CA GLN A 133 -5.97 -0.18 -5.61
C GLN A 133 -5.59 -0.08 -7.08
N ASN A 134 -5.62 1.11 -7.69
CA ASN A 134 -5.15 1.32 -9.06
C ASN A 134 -3.71 0.85 -9.22
N LEU A 135 -2.82 1.26 -8.29
CA LEU A 135 -1.42 0.85 -8.33
C LEU A 135 -1.24 -0.66 -8.20
N LEU A 136 -2.02 -1.33 -7.35
CA LEU A 136 -1.99 -2.80 -7.24
C LEU A 136 -2.39 -3.50 -8.54
N LEU A 137 -3.36 -2.97 -9.27
CA LEU A 137 -3.81 -3.52 -10.56
C LEU A 137 -2.78 -3.29 -11.65
N LEU A 138 -2.17 -2.10 -11.69
CA LEU A 138 -1.10 -1.78 -12.63
C LEU A 138 0.13 -2.65 -12.41
N LEU A 139 0.55 -2.85 -11.15
CA LEU A 139 1.65 -3.75 -10.81
C LEU A 139 1.35 -5.19 -11.26
N GLU A 140 0.13 -5.69 -11.03
CA GLU A 140 -0.26 -7.01 -11.51
C GLU A 140 -0.26 -7.10 -13.04
N ALA A 141 -0.64 -6.04 -13.75
CA ALA A 141 -0.60 -5.98 -15.23
C ALA A 141 0.84 -6.10 -15.74
N GLU A 142 1.81 -5.48 -15.04
CA GLU A 142 3.24 -5.54 -15.32
C GLU A 142 3.93 -6.83 -14.81
N GLY A 143 3.18 -7.79 -14.26
CA GLY A 143 3.76 -9.00 -13.68
C GLY A 143 4.54 -8.76 -12.39
N ILE A 144 4.34 -7.63 -11.75
CA ILE A 144 4.97 -7.26 -10.49
C ILE A 144 4.08 -7.67 -9.32
N ALA A 145 4.60 -8.55 -8.49
CA ALA A 145 3.92 -9.00 -7.28
C ALA A 145 3.88 -7.90 -6.23
N CYS A 146 2.80 -7.83 -5.46
CA CYS A 146 2.61 -6.78 -4.49
C CYS A 146 1.94 -7.26 -3.21
N LYS A 147 2.22 -6.54 -2.10
CA LYS A 147 1.53 -6.68 -0.82
C LYS A 147 1.17 -5.31 -0.26
N TRP A 148 -0.10 -5.02 -0.10
CA TRP A 148 -0.56 -3.93 0.74
C TRP A 148 -0.46 -4.37 2.20
N SER A 149 0.32 -3.65 2.98
CA SER A 149 0.46 -3.84 4.43
C SER A 149 -0.09 -2.63 5.15
N THR A 150 -0.82 -2.92 6.21
CA THR A 150 -1.21 -1.99 7.25
C THR A 150 -0.60 -2.51 8.56
N GLY A 151 -0.19 -1.65 9.46
CA GLY A 151 0.35 -2.12 10.71
C GLY A 151 1.03 -1.05 11.54
N PRO A 152 1.33 -1.36 12.80
CA PRO A 152 1.71 -0.38 13.80
C PRO A 152 3.10 0.26 13.59
N VAL A 153 3.82 -0.09 12.53
CA VAL A 153 5.15 0.48 12.27
C VAL A 153 5.11 2.00 12.10
N TRP A 154 4.05 2.54 11.53
CA TRP A 154 3.89 3.99 11.37
C TRP A 154 3.56 4.75 12.67
N GLU A 155 3.21 4.01 13.74
CA GLU A 155 3.04 4.57 15.09
C GLU A 155 4.40 4.69 15.82
N HIS A 156 5.46 4.09 15.28
CA HIS A 156 6.79 4.19 15.86
C HIS A 156 7.32 5.63 15.76
N ALA A 157 7.82 6.19 16.87
CA ALA A 157 8.25 7.59 16.97
C ALA A 157 9.25 8.02 15.88
N ASN A 158 10.08 7.11 15.41
CA ASN A 158 11.07 7.40 14.36
C ASN A 158 10.56 7.18 12.93
N PHE A 159 9.33 6.69 12.73
CA PHE A 159 8.86 6.31 11.40
C PHE A 159 8.84 7.50 10.42
N ALA A 160 8.20 8.59 10.81
CA ALA A 160 8.12 9.80 9.98
C ALA A 160 9.50 10.31 9.58
N ASN A 161 10.44 10.38 10.53
CA ASN A 161 11.82 10.79 10.26
C ASN A 161 12.54 9.80 9.32
N THR A 162 12.35 8.50 9.51
CA THR A 162 13.00 7.46 8.69
C THR A 162 12.61 7.58 7.22
N ILE A 163 11.34 7.82 6.93
CA ILE A 163 10.87 7.97 5.55
C ILE A 163 10.95 9.41 5.04
N LYS A 164 11.41 10.35 5.86
CA LYS A 164 11.43 11.78 5.59
C LYS A 164 10.06 12.31 5.19
N MET A 165 9.05 12.00 6.00
CA MET A 165 7.68 12.47 5.80
C MET A 165 7.66 14.00 5.77
N ARG A 166 6.94 14.59 4.82
CA ARG A 166 6.99 16.03 4.56
C ARG A 166 6.23 16.83 5.61
N GLU A 167 5.03 16.34 5.93
CA GLU A 167 4.07 17.03 6.82
C GLU A 167 3.51 16.01 7.83
N PRO A 168 4.36 15.50 8.77
CA PRO A 168 3.96 14.40 9.66
C PRO A 168 2.67 14.65 10.44
N GLU A 169 2.38 15.93 10.76
CA GLU A 169 1.19 16.36 11.49
C GLU A 169 -0.10 16.31 10.63
N ASN A 170 0.05 16.39 9.30
CA ASN A 170 -1.08 16.41 8.36
C ASN A 170 -1.20 15.11 7.57
N GLU A 171 -0.21 14.23 7.64
CA GLU A 171 -0.17 13.01 6.85
C GLU A 171 -0.58 11.77 7.64
N ARG A 172 -1.65 11.12 7.18
CA ARG A 172 -2.08 9.80 7.65
C ARG A 172 -1.61 8.71 6.69
N VAL A 173 -0.93 7.67 7.20
CA VAL A 173 -0.53 6.54 6.36
C VAL A 173 -1.75 5.75 5.89
N VAL A 174 -1.84 5.53 4.58
CA VAL A 174 -2.88 4.71 3.93
C VAL A 174 -2.39 3.28 3.77
N GLY A 175 -1.14 3.10 3.38
CA GLY A 175 -0.58 1.78 3.23
C GLY A 175 0.90 1.77 2.85
N LEU A 176 1.51 0.63 3.16
CA LEU A 176 2.84 0.26 2.73
C LEU A 176 2.70 -0.80 1.63
N LEU A 177 3.06 -0.43 0.41
CA LEU A 177 2.96 -1.30 -0.75
C LEU A 177 4.34 -1.87 -1.07
N PHE A 178 4.61 -3.08 -0.58
CA PHE A 178 5.81 -3.84 -0.94
C PHE A 178 5.62 -4.43 -2.34
N TYR A 179 6.62 -4.34 -3.19
CA TYR A 179 6.55 -4.82 -4.56
C TYR A 179 7.87 -5.46 -5.02
N GLY A 180 7.77 -6.36 -5.99
CA GLY A 180 8.90 -7.07 -6.57
C GLY A 180 8.44 -8.19 -7.50
N TYR A 181 9.37 -8.78 -8.26
CA TYR A 181 9.06 -9.93 -9.10
C TYR A 181 8.89 -11.20 -8.27
N SER A 182 7.99 -12.08 -8.68
CA SER A 182 7.78 -13.38 -8.02
C SER A 182 7.34 -14.42 -9.05
N THR A 183 7.92 -15.59 -8.98
CA THR A 183 7.56 -16.74 -9.82
C THR A 183 6.51 -17.65 -9.18
N GLN A 184 6.05 -17.34 -7.98
CA GLN A 184 5.08 -18.17 -7.28
C GLN A 184 3.66 -17.90 -7.78
N ASP A 185 3.01 -18.96 -8.27
CA ASP A 185 1.57 -18.93 -8.51
C ASP A 185 0.80 -19.11 -7.20
N LEU A 186 -0.22 -18.29 -7.03
CA LEU A 186 -1.12 -18.37 -5.89
C LEU A 186 -2.51 -18.80 -6.38
N SER A 187 -3.08 -19.79 -5.70
CA SER A 187 -4.45 -20.22 -5.96
C SER A 187 -5.45 -19.09 -5.71
N SER A 188 -6.55 -19.09 -6.45
CA SER A 188 -7.66 -18.19 -6.20
C SER A 188 -8.32 -18.54 -4.86
N ARG A 189 -8.70 -17.50 -4.09
CA ARG A 189 -9.56 -17.68 -2.92
C ARG A 189 -11.01 -17.59 -3.38
N PRO A 190 -11.86 -18.59 -3.08
CA PRO A 190 -13.28 -18.46 -3.35
C PRO A 190 -13.86 -17.29 -2.55
N LEU A 191 -14.75 -16.56 -3.18
CA LEU A 191 -15.55 -15.53 -2.53
C LEU A 191 -16.91 -16.12 -2.14
N THR A 192 -17.54 -15.50 -1.16
CA THR A 192 -18.95 -15.75 -0.85
C THR A 192 -19.82 -15.41 -2.08
N PRO A 193 -20.88 -16.17 -2.35
CA PRO A 193 -21.79 -15.85 -3.47
C PRO A 193 -22.28 -14.41 -3.40
N ILE A 194 -22.41 -13.77 -4.57
CA ILE A 194 -22.78 -12.35 -4.65
C ILE A 194 -24.18 -12.10 -4.08
N ASP A 195 -25.09 -13.06 -4.20
CA ASP A 195 -26.47 -12.96 -3.74
C ASP A 195 -26.58 -12.75 -2.21
N GLU A 196 -25.53 -13.12 -1.44
CA GLU A 196 -25.47 -12.84 0.00
C GLU A 196 -25.15 -11.36 0.32
N HIS A 197 -24.71 -10.60 -0.67
CA HIS A 197 -24.24 -9.22 -0.52
C HIS A 197 -24.97 -8.22 -1.39
N LEU A 198 -25.66 -8.70 -2.45
CA LEU A 198 -26.40 -7.88 -3.39
C LEU A 198 -27.86 -7.75 -2.94
N VAL A 199 -28.31 -6.51 -2.83
CA VAL A 199 -29.75 -6.20 -2.59
C VAL A 199 -30.30 -5.56 -3.84
N GLU A 200 -31.18 -6.26 -4.53
CA GLU A 200 -31.91 -5.77 -5.71
C GLU A 200 -33.30 -5.29 -5.28
N LYS A 201 -33.63 -4.05 -5.65
CA LYS A 201 -34.97 -3.46 -5.45
C LYS A 201 -35.40 -2.87 -6.78
N PHE A 202 -36.29 -3.57 -7.47
CA PHE A 202 -36.92 -3.15 -8.72
C PHE A 202 -38.40 -2.83 -8.50
#